data_23c5aabe1e203a7d8d4a9ac6e454db4d
#
_entry.id   23c5aabe1e203a7d8d4a9ac6e454db4d
#
_cell.length_a   1.000
_cell.length_b   1.000
_cell.length_c   1.000
_cell.angle_alpha   90.00
_cell.angle_beta   90.00
_cell.angle_gamma   90.00
#
_symmetry.space_group_name_H-M   'P 1'
#
loop_
_entity.id
_entity.type
_entity.pdbx_description
1 polymer ?
#
loop_
_entity_poly.entity_id
_entity_poly.type
_entity_poly.pdbx_seq_one_letter_code
_entity_poly.pdbx_strand_id
1 'polypeptide(L)'
;ATTDAQRAEAVAAARDTAARYPLSGVAVGNYIDLLNRSNQHQQAIDVLRSQDAITRTQPFYFALLGRSYEALGRKTLHHQAIGEMYALMGGRSAALQQMELARRAGDGDFYTMSEVDARIRELQAELKAEKELREARGGRP
;
A
#
# COMPACT_ATOMS: atom_id res chain seq x y z
N ALA A 1 -5.98 28.48 -9.45
CA ALA A 1 -6.55 27.50 -8.51
C ALA A 1 -7.80 26.86 -9.12
N THR A 2 -7.95 25.54 -8.95
CA THR A 2 -9.14 24.83 -9.43
C THR A 2 -10.31 25.04 -8.48
N THR A 3 -11.50 25.25 -9.05
CA THR A 3 -12.73 25.33 -8.29
C THR A 3 -13.22 23.93 -7.91
N ASP A 4 -14.12 23.83 -6.95
CA ASP A 4 -14.75 22.57 -6.57
C ASP A 4 -15.50 21.92 -7.74
N ALA A 5 -16.15 22.74 -8.57
CA ALA A 5 -16.82 22.26 -9.77
C ALA A 5 -15.84 21.68 -10.78
N GLN A 6 -14.70 22.31 -10.99
CA GLN A 6 -13.65 21.82 -11.88
C GLN A 6 -13.03 20.52 -11.37
N ARG A 7 -12.84 20.40 -10.04
CA ARG A 7 -12.36 19.16 -9.44
C ARG A 7 -13.37 18.03 -9.61
N ALA A 8 -14.65 18.30 -9.40
CA ALA A 8 -15.70 17.30 -9.59
C ALA A 8 -15.75 16.80 -11.03
N GLU A 9 -15.61 17.70 -12.01
CA GLU A 9 -15.52 17.32 -13.43
C GLU A 9 -14.31 16.44 -13.71
N ALA A 10 -13.15 16.82 -13.16
CA ALA A 10 -11.91 16.05 -13.35
C ALA A 10 -12.02 14.65 -12.74
N VAL A 11 -12.62 14.55 -11.55
CA VAL A 11 -12.85 13.25 -10.89
C VAL A 11 -13.80 12.41 -11.73
N ALA A 12 -14.90 12.96 -12.22
CA ALA A 12 -15.87 12.24 -13.05
C ALA A 12 -15.24 11.74 -14.34
N ALA A 13 -14.44 12.57 -15.03
CA ALA A 13 -13.74 12.21 -16.26
C ALA A 13 -12.72 11.10 -15.99
N ALA A 14 -11.97 11.17 -14.90
CA ALA A 14 -11.00 10.16 -14.53
C ALA A 14 -11.67 8.83 -14.17
N ARG A 15 -12.81 8.88 -13.47
CA ARG A 15 -13.61 7.70 -13.16
C ARG A 15 -14.05 7.01 -14.43
N ASP A 16 -14.57 7.74 -15.40
CA ASP A 16 -15.03 7.20 -16.67
C ASP A 16 -13.89 6.57 -17.45
N THR A 17 -12.72 7.20 -17.46
CA THR A 17 -11.52 6.66 -18.12
C THR A 17 -11.06 5.38 -17.44
N ALA A 18 -11.02 5.34 -16.12
CA ALA A 18 -10.63 4.14 -15.38
C ALA A 18 -11.62 2.99 -15.60
N ALA A 19 -12.92 3.30 -15.69
CA ALA A 19 -13.95 2.29 -15.97
C ALA A 19 -13.81 1.73 -17.40
N ARG A 20 -13.40 2.57 -18.35
CA ARG A 20 -13.20 2.17 -19.75
C ARG A 20 -11.92 1.35 -19.92
N TYR A 21 -10.89 1.64 -19.14
CA TYR A 21 -9.59 0.98 -19.20
C TYR A 21 -9.20 0.41 -17.83
N PRO A 22 -9.93 -0.60 -17.33
CA PRO A 22 -9.75 -1.08 -15.94
C PRO A 22 -8.41 -1.76 -15.70
N LEU A 23 -7.71 -2.19 -16.76
CA LEU A 23 -6.38 -2.81 -16.64
C LEU A 23 -5.25 -1.78 -16.76
N SER A 24 -5.56 -0.52 -17.01
CA SER A 24 -4.56 0.53 -17.10
C SER A 24 -4.22 1.07 -15.71
N GLY A 25 -3.01 0.76 -15.23
CA GLY A 25 -2.50 1.30 -13.97
C GLY A 25 -2.44 2.82 -13.98
N VAL A 26 -2.14 3.42 -15.14
CA VAL A 26 -2.10 4.88 -15.30
C VAL A 26 -3.49 5.48 -15.12
N ALA A 27 -4.51 4.92 -15.77
CA ALA A 27 -5.88 5.44 -15.68
C ALA A 27 -6.44 5.30 -14.26
N VAL A 28 -6.26 4.14 -13.64
CA VAL A 28 -6.70 3.87 -12.27
C VAL A 28 -5.94 4.75 -11.28
N GLY A 29 -4.62 4.83 -11.41
CA GLY A 29 -3.78 5.66 -10.54
C GLY A 29 -4.13 7.15 -10.63
N ASN A 30 -4.41 7.65 -11.83
CA ASN A 30 -4.84 9.04 -12.01
C ASN A 30 -6.18 9.32 -11.32
N TYR A 31 -7.12 8.41 -11.43
CA TYR A 31 -8.41 8.54 -10.75
C TYR A 31 -8.22 8.56 -9.22
N ILE A 32 -7.43 7.64 -8.69
CA ILE A 32 -7.12 7.59 -7.25
C ILE A 32 -6.46 8.90 -6.78
N ASP A 33 -5.50 9.40 -7.55
CA ASP A 33 -4.81 10.65 -7.22
C ASP A 33 -5.78 11.83 -7.15
N LEU A 34 -6.68 11.92 -8.13
CA LEU A 34 -7.69 12.97 -8.15
C LEU A 34 -8.68 12.86 -6.99
N LEU A 35 -9.08 11.65 -6.62
CA LEU A 35 -9.91 11.43 -5.44
C LEU A 35 -9.22 11.94 -4.17
N ASN A 36 -7.93 11.62 -4.01
CA ASN A 36 -7.16 12.06 -2.85
C ASN A 36 -7.01 13.60 -2.83
N ARG A 37 -6.76 14.21 -3.97
CA ARG A 37 -6.67 15.68 -4.08
C ARG A 37 -8.00 16.38 -3.78
N SER A 38 -9.10 15.67 -3.95
CA SER A 38 -10.44 16.16 -3.66
C SER A 38 -10.92 15.80 -2.26
N ASN A 39 -10.02 15.36 -1.38
CA ASN A 39 -10.33 14.93 -0.02
C ASN A 39 -11.27 13.70 0.05
N GLN A 40 -11.32 12.92 -1.03
CA GLN A 40 -12.16 11.71 -1.09
C GLN A 40 -11.30 10.46 -0.84
N HIS A 41 -10.61 10.44 0.31
CA HIS A 41 -9.63 9.39 0.64
C HIS A 41 -10.27 8.03 0.87
N GLN A 42 -11.43 7.98 1.53
CA GLN A 42 -12.12 6.72 1.74
C GLN A 42 -12.59 6.11 0.42
N GLN A 43 -13.09 6.95 -0.48
CA GLN A 43 -13.50 6.50 -1.81
C GLN A 43 -12.31 5.99 -2.62
N ALA A 44 -11.15 6.64 -2.50
CA ALA A 44 -9.90 6.16 -3.12
C ALA A 44 -9.54 4.76 -2.63
N ILE A 45 -9.65 4.51 -1.33
CA ILE A 45 -9.41 3.19 -0.73
C ILE A 45 -10.42 2.18 -1.28
N ASP A 46 -11.69 2.53 -1.33
CA ASP A 46 -12.74 1.62 -1.83
C ASP A 46 -12.49 1.22 -3.28
N VAL A 47 -12.10 2.18 -4.13
CA VAL A 47 -11.75 1.91 -5.53
C VAL A 47 -10.53 1.00 -5.61
N LEU A 48 -9.50 1.26 -4.82
CA LEU A 48 -8.31 0.41 -4.79
C LEU A 48 -8.65 -1.01 -4.40
N ARG A 49 -9.43 -1.19 -3.34
CA ARG A 49 -9.83 -2.51 -2.85
C ARG A 49 -10.71 -3.28 -3.82
N SER A 50 -11.41 -2.57 -4.71
CA SER A 50 -12.25 -3.19 -5.73
C SER A 50 -11.47 -3.72 -6.94
N GLN A 51 -10.15 -3.44 -7.02
CA GLN A 51 -9.32 -3.91 -8.12
C GLN A 51 -9.17 -5.43 -8.08
N ASP A 52 -8.79 -5.99 -9.23
CA ASP A 52 -8.59 -7.45 -9.32
C ASP A 52 -7.38 -7.91 -8.48
N ALA A 53 -7.29 -9.23 -8.28
CA ALA A 53 -6.24 -9.82 -7.46
C ALA A 53 -4.84 -9.52 -8.00
N ILE A 54 -4.68 -9.44 -9.32
CA ILE A 54 -3.38 -9.16 -9.95
C ILE A 54 -2.94 -7.74 -9.63
N THR A 55 -3.83 -6.76 -9.81
CA THR A 55 -3.56 -5.36 -9.50
C THR A 55 -3.21 -5.16 -8.03
N ARG A 56 -3.93 -5.84 -7.13
CA ARG A 56 -3.71 -5.75 -5.68
C ARG A 56 -2.37 -6.34 -5.22
N THR A 57 -1.65 -7.02 -6.09
CA THR A 57 -0.30 -7.55 -5.80
C THR A 57 0.82 -6.68 -6.36
N GLN A 58 0.50 -5.51 -6.89
CA GLN A 58 1.49 -4.60 -7.46
C GLN A 58 1.97 -3.58 -6.41
N PRO A 59 3.26 -3.22 -6.43
CA PRO A 59 3.77 -2.22 -5.48
C PRO A 59 3.02 -0.90 -5.51
N PHE A 60 2.61 -0.42 -6.68
CA PHE A 60 1.90 0.86 -6.80
C PHE A 60 0.55 0.85 -6.06
N TYR A 61 -0.12 -0.31 -6.02
CA TYR A 61 -1.38 -0.47 -5.30
C TYR A 61 -1.19 -0.14 -3.80
N PHE A 62 -0.16 -0.71 -3.21
CA PHE A 62 0.14 -0.49 -1.79
C PHE A 62 0.64 0.93 -1.52
N ALA A 63 1.39 1.52 -2.45
CA ALA A 63 1.82 2.91 -2.34
C ALA A 63 0.61 3.86 -2.29
N LEU A 64 -0.36 3.64 -3.17
CA LEU A 64 -1.58 4.45 -3.22
C LEU A 64 -2.46 4.24 -1.98
N LEU A 65 -2.62 2.98 -1.54
CA LEU A 65 -3.33 2.66 -0.30
C LEU A 65 -2.69 3.37 0.90
N GLY A 66 -1.36 3.26 1.01
CA GLY A 66 -0.62 3.89 2.10
C GLY A 66 -0.83 5.39 2.14
N ARG A 67 -0.83 6.05 0.99
CA ARG A 67 -1.08 7.49 0.89
C ARG A 67 -2.47 7.87 1.37
N SER A 68 -3.49 7.11 0.97
CA SER A 68 -4.87 7.38 1.36
C SER A 68 -5.09 7.16 2.86
N TYR A 69 -4.51 6.10 3.42
CA TYR A 69 -4.58 5.85 4.86
C TYR A 69 -3.85 6.93 5.67
N GLU A 70 -2.70 7.38 5.20
CA GLU A 70 -1.94 8.47 5.85
C GLU A 70 -2.79 9.74 5.92
N ALA A 71 -3.45 10.10 4.83
CA ALA A 71 -4.32 11.27 4.77
C ALA A 71 -5.48 11.17 5.77
N LEU A 72 -5.98 9.96 6.04
CA LEU A 72 -7.04 9.72 7.02
C LEU A 72 -6.53 9.56 8.46
N GLY A 73 -5.22 9.66 8.67
CA GLY A 73 -4.62 9.49 9.99
C GLY A 73 -4.64 8.05 10.52
N ARG A 74 -4.85 7.07 9.65
CA ARG A 74 -4.86 5.64 10.00
C ARG A 74 -3.44 5.09 9.88
N LYS A 75 -2.68 5.23 10.95
CA LYS A 75 -1.23 4.99 10.94
C LYS A 75 -0.86 3.53 10.76
N THR A 76 -1.52 2.62 11.46
CA THR A 76 -1.25 1.19 11.33
C THR A 76 -1.48 0.73 9.89
N LEU A 77 -2.62 1.07 9.30
CA LEU A 77 -2.95 0.69 7.94
C LEU A 77 -1.98 1.32 6.93
N HIS A 78 -1.56 2.56 7.16
CA HIS A 78 -0.56 3.22 6.33
C HIS A 78 0.76 2.43 6.33
N HIS A 79 1.31 2.15 7.51
CA HIS A 79 2.58 1.43 7.62
C HIS A 79 2.48 -0.01 7.10
N GLN A 80 1.34 -0.67 7.31
CA GLN A 80 1.10 -2.01 6.77
C GLN A 80 1.18 -1.99 5.23
N ALA A 81 0.50 -1.03 4.60
CA ALA A 81 0.52 -0.90 3.15
C ALA A 81 1.93 -0.61 2.61
N ILE A 82 2.64 0.34 3.22
CA ILE A 82 4.00 0.67 2.81
C ILE A 82 4.96 -0.51 3.04
N GLY A 83 4.76 -1.26 4.10
CA GLY A 83 5.53 -2.49 4.37
C GLY A 83 5.35 -3.52 3.26
N GLU A 84 4.12 -3.76 2.82
CA GLU A 84 3.86 -4.70 1.72
C GLU A 84 4.47 -4.20 0.40
N MET A 85 4.45 -2.90 0.16
CA MET A 85 5.13 -2.31 -0.99
C MET A 85 6.63 -2.67 -0.99
N TYR A 86 7.30 -2.46 0.13
CA TYR A 86 8.72 -2.79 0.25
C TYR A 86 8.98 -4.29 0.10
N ALA A 87 8.13 -5.13 0.68
CA ALA A 87 8.26 -6.58 0.55
C ALA A 87 8.19 -7.02 -0.93
N LEU A 88 7.26 -6.48 -1.69
CA LEU A 88 7.13 -6.76 -3.12
C LEU A 88 8.33 -6.28 -3.92
N MET A 89 9.01 -5.26 -3.46
CA MET A 89 10.23 -4.73 -4.09
C MET A 89 11.50 -5.44 -3.62
N GLY A 90 11.37 -6.48 -2.79
CA GLY A 90 12.50 -7.24 -2.26
C GLY A 90 13.16 -6.62 -1.04
N GLY A 91 12.63 -5.54 -0.51
CA GLY A 91 13.17 -4.83 0.66
C GLY A 91 12.63 -5.39 1.97
N ARG A 92 13.01 -6.62 2.34
CA ARG A 92 12.48 -7.30 3.53
C ARG A 92 12.78 -6.56 4.84
N SER A 93 13.99 -6.00 4.97
CA SER A 93 14.35 -5.22 6.16
C SER A 93 13.50 -3.96 6.29
N ALA A 94 13.30 -3.24 5.20
CA ALA A 94 12.44 -2.06 5.17
C ALA A 94 10.99 -2.43 5.46
N ALA A 95 10.53 -3.56 4.89
CA ALA A 95 9.19 -4.08 5.14
C ALA A 95 8.99 -4.38 6.63
N LEU A 96 9.95 -5.04 7.26
CA LEU A 96 9.89 -5.36 8.69
C LEU A 96 9.82 -4.08 9.54
N GLN A 97 10.64 -3.07 9.22
CA GLN A 97 10.61 -1.79 9.92
C GLN A 97 9.22 -1.13 9.85
N GLN A 98 8.60 -1.16 8.68
CA GLN A 98 7.26 -0.62 8.48
C GLN A 98 6.22 -1.39 9.29
N MET A 99 6.29 -2.72 9.31
CA MET A 99 5.37 -3.55 10.09
C MET A 99 5.54 -3.29 11.59
N GLU A 100 6.75 -3.07 12.07
CA GLU A 100 6.99 -2.70 13.47
C GLU A 100 6.42 -1.32 13.80
N LEU A 101 6.52 -0.36 12.88
CA LEU A 101 5.87 0.94 13.01
C LEU A 101 4.35 0.78 13.05
N ALA A 102 3.79 -0.09 12.22
CA ALA A 102 2.37 -0.39 12.21
C ALA A 102 1.92 -0.93 13.57
N ARG A 103 2.68 -1.86 14.14
CA ARG A 103 2.38 -2.44 15.45
C ARG A 103 2.42 -1.38 16.54
N ARG A 104 3.44 -0.52 16.55
CA ARG A 104 3.59 0.53 17.55
C ARG A 104 2.51 1.61 17.45
N ALA A 105 2.02 1.89 16.27
CA ALA A 105 0.94 2.85 16.08
C ALA A 105 -0.34 2.39 16.76
N GLY A 106 -0.67 1.10 16.65
CA GLY A 106 -1.69 0.45 17.45
C GLY A 106 -3.13 0.92 17.22
N ASP A 107 -3.41 1.63 16.13
CA ASP A 107 -4.74 2.15 15.83
C ASP A 107 -5.55 1.27 14.88
N GLY A 108 -5.04 0.10 14.55
CA GLY A 108 -5.74 -0.89 13.76
C GLY A 108 -6.75 -1.69 14.58
N ASP A 109 -7.73 -2.29 13.90
CA ASP A 109 -8.64 -3.20 14.57
C ASP A 109 -7.92 -4.53 14.90
N PHE A 110 -8.63 -5.42 15.58
CA PHE A 110 -8.06 -6.70 16.02
C PHE A 110 -7.50 -7.51 14.85
N TYR A 111 -8.23 -7.57 13.73
CA TYR A 111 -7.80 -8.34 12.56
C TYR A 111 -6.54 -7.75 11.95
N THR A 112 -6.50 -6.44 11.77
CA THR A 112 -5.33 -5.75 11.23
C THR A 112 -4.11 -5.94 12.14
N MET A 113 -4.27 -5.78 13.45
CA MET A 113 -3.15 -5.96 14.38
C MET A 113 -2.65 -7.40 14.36
N SER A 114 -3.53 -8.38 14.25
CA SER A 114 -3.16 -9.80 14.13
C SER A 114 -2.41 -10.08 12.83
N GLU A 115 -2.84 -9.49 11.73
CA GLU A 115 -2.15 -9.61 10.43
C GLU A 115 -0.75 -9.01 10.50
N VAL A 116 -0.61 -7.84 11.12
CA VAL A 116 0.68 -7.17 11.30
C VAL A 116 1.63 -8.06 12.12
N ASP A 117 1.17 -8.61 13.23
CA ASP A 117 1.98 -9.50 14.07
C ASP A 117 2.42 -10.75 13.31
N ALA A 118 1.51 -11.37 12.56
CA ALA A 118 1.83 -12.54 11.74
C ALA A 118 2.87 -12.19 10.68
N ARG A 119 2.71 -11.03 10.04
CA ARG A 119 3.62 -10.58 8.99
C ARG A 119 5.02 -10.29 9.53
N ILE A 120 5.10 -9.72 10.72
CA ILE A 120 6.40 -9.49 11.41
C ILE A 120 7.12 -10.83 11.58
N ARG A 121 6.43 -11.85 12.07
CA ARG A 121 7.03 -13.17 12.26
C ARG A 121 7.52 -13.77 10.93
N GLU A 122 6.72 -13.66 9.87
CA GLU A 122 7.11 -14.13 8.53
C GLU A 122 8.36 -13.42 8.04
N LEU A 123 8.40 -12.09 8.12
CA LEU A 123 9.55 -11.31 7.66
C LEU A 123 10.80 -11.60 8.47
N GLN A 124 10.66 -11.77 9.78
CA GLN A 124 11.78 -12.17 10.65
C GLN A 124 12.33 -13.52 10.24
N ALA A 125 11.47 -14.50 9.96
CA ALA A 125 11.87 -15.82 9.51
C ALA A 125 12.56 -15.77 8.14
N GLU A 126 12.04 -15.00 7.20
CA GLU A 126 12.63 -14.81 5.88
C GLU A 126 14.01 -14.16 5.96
N LEU A 127 14.15 -13.13 6.82
CA LEU A 127 15.43 -12.44 7.02
C LEU A 127 16.47 -13.36 7.68
N LYS A 128 16.04 -14.18 8.61
CA LYS A 128 16.91 -15.17 9.26
C LYS A 128 17.41 -16.19 8.24
N ALA A 129 16.51 -16.73 7.41
CA ALA A 129 16.86 -17.68 6.37
C ALA A 129 17.82 -17.07 5.33
N GLU A 130 17.57 -15.82 4.94
CA GLU A 130 18.42 -15.09 4.01
C GLU A 130 19.83 -14.87 4.59
N LYS A 131 19.91 -14.50 5.87
CA LYS A 131 21.17 -14.32 6.58
C LYS A 131 21.97 -15.61 6.67
N GLU A 132 21.32 -16.72 7.02
CA GLU A 132 21.94 -18.05 7.11
C GLU A 132 22.48 -18.49 5.75
N LEU A 133 21.70 -18.27 4.70
CA LEU A 133 22.11 -18.61 3.34
C LEU A 133 23.32 -17.78 2.89
N ARG A 134 23.33 -16.49 3.21
CA ARG A 134 24.43 -15.58 2.88
C ARG A 134 25.70 -15.95 3.64
N GLU A 135 25.59 -16.28 4.93
CA GLU A 135 26.71 -16.74 5.74
C GLU A 135 27.30 -18.05 5.22
N ALA A 136 26.44 -18.99 4.80
CA ALA A 136 26.88 -20.25 4.21
C ALA A 136 27.67 -20.03 2.91
N ARG A 137 27.33 -19.02 2.12
CA ARG A 137 28.02 -18.69 0.87
C ARG A 137 29.20 -17.77 1.06
N GLY A 138 29.07 -16.76 1.93
CA GLY A 138 30.04 -15.70 2.11
C GLY A 138 31.15 -16.03 3.12
N GLY A 139 30.98 -17.06 3.95
CA GLY A 139 32.01 -17.54 4.86
C GLY A 139 33.09 -18.36 4.16
N ARG A 140 33.07 -18.44 2.86
CA ARG A 140 34.10 -19.14 2.06
C ARG A 140 35.10 -18.13 1.54
N PRO A 141 36.39 -18.36 1.74
CA PRO A 141 37.42 -17.51 1.17
C PRO A 141 37.41 -17.51 -0.35
#